data_754987280d0ac7592d22843677e437ca
#
_entry.id   754987280d0ac7592d22843677e437ca
#
_cell.length_a   1.000
_cell.length_b   1.000
_cell.length_c   1.000
_cell.angle_alpha   90.00
_cell.angle_beta   90.00
_cell.angle_gamma   90.00
#
_symmetry.space_group_name_H-M   'P 1'
#
loop_
_entity.id
_entity.type
_entity.pdbx_description
1 polymer ?
#
loop_
_entity_poly.entity_id
_entity_poly.type
_entity_poly.pdbx_seq_one_letter_code
_entity_poly.pdbx_strand_id
1 'polypeptide(L)'
;MAWIGLLGSKAVAGVGVGGMFTWFSQGLSSIARMGGQVQVAQCIGRGDTEKAHKYAQTAVQMALYMGLIFAFFSLIFVRQMVGFFNLTDAEAYNAAISYTKIACGLIVFSFMTITLTGLYTAQGDSKTPFIANLVGLVTNMILDPLLILGPGPLPKLGVIGAAIATVTAQFIVMGIMVLGIIWSKKENVLKGIHLIGGLSTKYLKGICKIGIPTGIQGMVYCMISMLITRMVSGFGAEAVATLRVGGQIESVSWNTADGFAAALNAFTAQNYGAGKMDRVKKGYRVSLWTVGIWGLLITLIFIFAPTPIASIFFHEPSAIATAINYLVIIGFSEAFLCIELTTIGAISGLGKTNLCSIISILFTSSRIPLAMILGNTSLGLNGIWWAFSSTTIVKGIIFTGTFFWITRNGRLQTTLSSRQ
;
A
#
# COMPACT_ATOMS: atom_id res chain seq x y z
N MET A 1 -6.28 1.19 16.43
CA MET A 1 -6.91 2.52 16.71
C MET A 1 -8.04 2.43 17.74
N ALA A 2 -8.98 1.46 17.66
CA ALA A 2 -10.08 1.37 18.64
C ALA A 2 -9.59 1.32 20.11
N TRP A 3 -8.64 0.45 20.41
CA TRP A 3 -8.07 0.32 21.75
C TRP A 3 -7.30 1.56 22.23
N ILE A 4 -6.65 2.27 21.29
CA ILE A 4 -5.93 3.52 21.62
C ILE A 4 -6.93 4.64 21.93
N GLY A 5 -8.12 4.62 21.30
CA GLY A 5 -9.20 5.56 21.60
C GLY A 5 -9.62 5.54 23.07
N LEU A 6 -9.53 4.39 23.74
CA LEU A 6 -9.82 4.26 25.18
C LEU A 6 -8.79 4.95 26.09
N LEU A 7 -7.60 5.29 25.55
CA LEU A 7 -6.58 6.07 26.26
C LEU A 7 -6.79 7.59 26.17
N GLY A 8 -7.72 8.03 25.32
CA GLY A 8 -8.05 9.43 25.09
C GLY A 8 -7.47 10.02 23.80
N SER A 9 -7.95 11.21 23.46
CA SER A 9 -7.65 11.89 22.20
C SER A 9 -6.17 12.22 22.02
N LYS A 10 -5.44 12.49 23.08
CA LYS A 10 -3.98 12.79 23.06
C LYS A 10 -3.17 11.58 22.60
N ALA A 11 -3.49 10.38 23.10
CA ALA A 11 -2.85 9.15 22.68
C ALA A 11 -3.13 8.84 21.20
N VAL A 12 -4.38 9.04 20.77
CA VAL A 12 -4.79 8.88 19.36
C VAL A 12 -4.01 9.84 18.45
N ALA A 13 -3.87 11.10 18.85
CA ALA A 13 -3.11 12.10 18.11
C ALA A 13 -1.63 11.69 17.99
N GLY A 14 -1.01 11.26 19.09
CA GLY A 14 0.38 10.82 19.11
C GLY A 14 0.64 9.61 18.20
N VAL A 15 -0.18 8.57 18.31
CA VAL A 15 -0.10 7.38 17.44
C VAL A 15 -0.41 7.72 15.98
N GLY A 16 -1.35 8.64 15.75
CA GLY A 16 -1.68 9.12 14.41
C GLY A 16 -0.47 9.75 13.70
N VAL A 17 0.27 10.60 14.40
CA VAL A 17 1.50 11.21 13.88
C VAL A 17 2.58 10.16 13.63
N GLY A 18 2.83 9.25 14.59
CA GLY A 18 3.79 8.16 14.41
C GLY A 18 3.43 7.22 13.26
N GLY A 19 2.12 6.95 13.09
CA GLY A 19 1.59 6.16 11.98
C GLY A 19 1.86 6.75 10.59
N MET A 20 1.92 8.08 10.46
CA MET A 20 2.27 8.73 9.19
C MET A 20 3.68 8.39 8.74
N PHE A 21 4.64 8.29 9.67
CA PHE A 21 6.01 7.91 9.33
C PHE A 21 6.13 6.44 8.93
N THR A 22 5.37 5.54 9.58
CA THR A 22 5.31 4.14 9.15
C THR A 22 4.67 4.01 7.78
N TRP A 23 3.65 4.80 7.47
CA TRP A 23 3.04 4.81 6.14
C TRP A 23 3.99 5.36 5.06
N PHE A 24 4.70 6.45 5.35
CA PHE A 24 5.75 6.97 4.46
C PHE A 24 6.82 5.91 4.17
N SER A 25 7.24 5.15 5.18
CA SER A 25 8.22 4.08 5.04
C SER A 25 7.75 2.94 4.12
N GLN A 26 6.44 2.67 4.06
CA GLN A 26 5.87 1.68 3.13
C GLN A 26 6.09 2.10 1.66
N GLY A 27 5.97 3.40 1.35
CA GLY A 27 6.34 3.93 0.03
C GLY A 27 7.79 3.61 -0.31
N LEU A 28 8.70 3.78 0.65
CA LEU A 28 10.11 3.48 0.47
C LEU A 28 10.37 1.97 0.30
N SER A 29 9.75 1.12 1.13
CA SER A 29 9.89 -0.34 1.04
C SER A 29 9.33 -0.92 -0.27
N SER A 30 8.36 -0.23 -0.89
CA SER A 30 7.78 -0.64 -2.17
C SER A 30 8.82 -0.67 -3.30
N ILE A 31 9.95 0.04 -3.15
CA ILE A 31 11.06 0.03 -4.12
C ILE A 31 11.65 -1.37 -4.23
N ALA A 32 12.03 -1.96 -3.09
CA ALA A 32 12.58 -3.31 -3.05
C ALA A 32 11.53 -4.36 -3.42
N ARG A 33 10.31 -4.22 -2.90
CA ARG A 33 9.17 -5.12 -3.19
C ARG A 33 8.88 -5.17 -4.69
N MET A 34 8.51 -4.04 -5.30
CA MET A 34 8.05 -4.01 -6.70
C MET A 34 9.17 -4.36 -7.67
N GLY A 35 10.37 -3.78 -7.43
CA GLY A 35 11.54 -4.07 -8.25
C GLY A 35 11.95 -5.53 -8.19
N GLY A 36 12.00 -6.11 -6.98
CA GLY A 36 12.30 -7.51 -6.76
C GLY A 36 11.24 -8.44 -7.35
N GLN A 37 9.96 -8.20 -7.05
CA GLN A 37 8.83 -9.00 -7.53
C GLN A 37 8.82 -9.12 -9.06
N VAL A 38 8.90 -8.01 -9.77
CA VAL A 38 8.83 -8.00 -11.24
C VAL A 38 10.06 -8.67 -11.87
N GLN A 39 11.27 -8.36 -11.39
CA GLN A 39 12.50 -8.94 -11.93
C GLN A 39 12.58 -10.46 -11.69
N VAL A 40 12.26 -10.90 -10.47
CA VAL A 40 12.24 -12.33 -10.14
C VAL A 40 11.18 -13.07 -10.96
N ALA A 41 9.96 -12.54 -11.05
CA ALA A 41 8.88 -13.17 -11.83
C ALA A 41 9.24 -13.27 -13.32
N GLN A 42 9.85 -12.22 -13.92
CA GLN A 42 10.29 -12.25 -15.31
C GLN A 42 11.42 -13.27 -15.54
N CYS A 43 12.37 -13.39 -14.60
CA CYS A 43 13.45 -14.38 -14.69
C CYS A 43 12.90 -15.81 -14.57
N ILE A 44 11.97 -16.07 -13.65
CA ILE A 44 11.30 -17.36 -13.53
C ILE A 44 10.57 -17.71 -14.84
N GLY A 45 9.88 -16.73 -15.43
CA GLY A 45 9.20 -16.91 -16.71
C GLY A 45 10.15 -17.30 -17.86
N ARG A 46 11.39 -16.80 -17.85
CA ARG A 46 12.45 -17.17 -18.82
C ARG A 46 13.11 -18.52 -18.53
N GLY A 47 12.85 -19.13 -17.39
CA GLY A 47 13.55 -20.32 -16.92
C GLY A 47 14.95 -20.04 -16.31
N ASP A 48 15.29 -18.77 -16.09
CA ASP A 48 16.60 -18.37 -15.54
C ASP A 48 16.53 -18.26 -14.01
N THR A 49 16.56 -19.41 -13.36
CA THR A 49 16.45 -19.51 -11.89
C THR A 49 17.64 -18.91 -11.17
N GLU A 50 18.83 -18.94 -11.77
CA GLU A 50 20.05 -18.34 -11.19
C GLU A 50 19.93 -16.82 -11.09
N LYS A 51 19.50 -16.14 -12.19
CA LYS A 51 19.28 -14.70 -12.14
C LYS A 51 18.10 -14.35 -11.24
N ALA A 52 17.03 -15.18 -11.20
CA ALA A 52 15.93 -14.98 -10.28
C ALA A 52 16.42 -14.99 -8.83
N HIS A 53 17.27 -15.95 -8.44
CA HIS A 53 17.89 -16.01 -7.11
C HIS A 53 18.73 -14.76 -6.79
N LYS A 54 19.57 -14.30 -7.73
CA LYS A 54 20.40 -13.10 -7.55
C LYS A 54 19.56 -11.83 -7.39
N TYR A 55 18.46 -11.68 -8.14
CA TYR A 55 17.52 -10.59 -7.95
C TYR A 55 16.79 -10.68 -6.60
N ALA A 56 16.36 -11.87 -6.20
CA ALA A 56 15.69 -12.09 -4.91
C ALA A 56 16.64 -11.73 -3.75
N GLN A 57 17.88 -12.23 -3.78
CA GLN A 57 18.91 -11.89 -2.79
C GLN A 57 19.16 -10.38 -2.72
N THR A 58 19.34 -9.72 -3.86
CA THR A 58 19.56 -8.27 -3.89
C THR A 58 18.37 -7.49 -3.35
N ALA A 59 17.12 -7.92 -3.64
CA ALA A 59 15.92 -7.29 -3.12
C ALA A 59 15.81 -7.42 -1.60
N VAL A 60 16.12 -8.60 -1.05
CA VAL A 60 16.11 -8.85 0.41
C VAL A 60 17.20 -8.01 1.11
N GLN A 61 18.42 -8.01 0.57
CA GLN A 61 19.51 -7.19 1.10
C GLN A 61 19.17 -5.69 1.04
N MET A 62 18.59 -5.23 -0.07
CA MET A 62 18.13 -3.85 -0.22
C MET A 62 17.08 -3.49 0.81
N ALA A 63 16.10 -4.35 1.05
CA ALA A 63 15.07 -4.14 2.06
C ALA A 63 15.68 -4.06 3.48
N LEU A 64 16.63 -4.95 3.79
CA LEU A 64 17.34 -4.95 5.05
C LEU A 64 18.11 -3.63 5.26
N TYR A 65 18.94 -3.24 4.28
CA TYR A 65 19.73 -2.02 4.40
C TYR A 65 18.88 -0.76 4.44
N MET A 66 17.86 -0.66 3.60
CA MET A 66 16.93 0.48 3.62
C MET A 66 16.17 0.55 4.94
N GLY A 67 15.72 -0.59 5.47
CA GLY A 67 15.05 -0.66 6.77
C GLY A 67 15.95 -0.24 7.92
N LEU A 68 17.21 -0.70 7.93
CA LEU A 68 18.20 -0.30 8.94
C LEU A 68 18.57 1.18 8.85
N ILE A 69 18.78 1.71 7.64
CA ILE A 69 19.08 3.14 7.43
C ILE A 69 17.90 3.99 7.89
N PHE A 70 16.67 3.62 7.54
CA PHE A 70 15.49 4.35 7.96
C PHE A 70 15.28 4.27 9.48
N ALA A 71 15.52 3.10 10.10
CA ALA A 71 15.47 2.94 11.55
C ALA A 71 16.50 3.84 12.25
N PHE A 72 17.75 3.81 11.80
CA PHE A 72 18.83 4.64 12.35
C PHE A 72 18.50 6.13 12.24
N PHE A 73 18.09 6.58 11.05
CA PHE A 73 17.67 7.96 10.82
C PHE A 73 16.50 8.36 11.74
N SER A 74 15.48 7.51 11.82
CA SER A 74 14.30 7.77 12.64
C SER A 74 14.63 7.86 14.14
N LEU A 75 15.54 7.03 14.63
CA LEU A 75 15.96 7.07 16.03
C LEU A 75 16.73 8.35 16.38
N ILE A 76 17.60 8.82 15.48
CA ILE A 76 18.37 10.06 15.69
C ILE A 76 17.46 11.29 15.59
N PHE A 77 16.62 11.35 14.57
CA PHE A 77 15.84 12.54 14.22
C PHE A 77 14.38 12.49 14.71
N VAL A 78 14.02 11.57 15.62
CA VAL A 78 12.63 11.39 16.07
C VAL A 78 12.00 12.68 16.59
N ARG A 79 12.75 13.50 17.32
CA ARG A 79 12.25 14.77 17.88
C ARG A 79 11.96 15.79 16.78
N GLN A 80 12.83 15.88 15.77
CA GLN A 80 12.66 16.77 14.62
C GLN A 80 11.48 16.30 13.73
N MET A 81 11.37 14.99 13.52
CA MET A 81 10.28 14.39 12.75
C MET A 81 8.92 14.69 13.41
N VAL A 82 8.78 14.41 14.70
CA VAL A 82 7.54 14.67 15.44
C VAL A 82 7.31 16.17 15.59
N GLY A 83 8.37 16.97 15.81
CA GLY A 83 8.31 18.43 15.93
C GLY A 83 7.77 19.13 14.67
N PHE A 84 7.93 18.52 13.48
CA PHE A 84 7.36 19.04 12.25
C PHE A 84 5.83 19.22 12.29
N PHE A 85 5.14 18.42 13.11
CA PHE A 85 3.68 18.48 13.25
C PHE A 85 3.19 19.53 14.25
N ASN A 86 4.09 20.23 14.96
CA ASN A 86 3.76 21.30 15.93
C ASN A 86 2.65 20.90 16.91
N LEU A 87 2.75 19.69 17.50
CA LEU A 87 1.81 19.27 18.52
C LEU A 87 1.92 20.18 19.76
N THR A 88 0.84 20.86 20.07
CA THR A 88 0.79 21.83 21.20
C THR A 88 0.72 21.15 22.58
N ASP A 89 0.19 19.92 22.63
CA ASP A 89 0.06 19.15 23.85
C ASP A 89 1.31 18.29 24.09
N ALA A 90 1.98 18.48 25.22
CA ALA A 90 3.21 17.79 25.59
C ALA A 90 3.01 16.27 25.75
N GLU A 91 1.84 15.84 26.19
CA GLU A 91 1.53 14.42 26.37
C GLU A 91 1.37 13.72 25.00
N ALA A 92 0.63 14.35 24.05
CA ALA A 92 0.52 13.87 22.68
C ALA A 92 1.88 13.86 21.98
N TYR A 93 2.74 14.86 22.20
CA TYR A 93 4.09 14.91 21.65
C TYR A 93 4.96 13.76 22.16
N ASN A 94 4.95 13.50 23.47
CA ASN A 94 5.71 12.40 24.07
C ASN A 94 5.18 11.03 23.64
N ALA A 95 3.87 10.88 23.49
CA ALA A 95 3.24 9.68 22.96
C ALA A 95 3.70 9.43 21.50
N ALA A 96 3.72 10.48 20.66
CA ALA A 96 4.21 10.39 19.27
C ALA A 96 5.69 9.98 19.22
N ILE A 97 6.55 10.56 20.06
CA ILE A 97 7.97 10.18 20.13
C ILE A 97 8.12 8.72 20.54
N SER A 98 7.43 8.28 21.59
CA SER A 98 7.54 6.92 22.12
C SER A 98 7.08 5.89 21.10
N TYR A 99 5.95 6.14 20.44
CA TYR A 99 5.45 5.29 19.36
C TYR A 99 6.44 5.23 18.18
N THR A 100 6.88 6.39 17.70
CA THR A 100 7.76 6.49 16.53
C THR A 100 9.11 5.81 16.78
N LYS A 101 9.69 5.97 17.97
CA LYS A 101 10.95 5.30 18.32
C LYS A 101 10.87 3.78 18.19
N ILE A 102 9.78 3.17 18.65
CA ILE A 102 9.62 1.72 18.61
C ILE A 102 9.21 1.26 17.20
N ALA A 103 8.15 1.86 16.65
CA ALA A 103 7.61 1.45 15.37
C ALA A 103 8.58 1.69 14.21
N CYS A 104 9.25 2.85 14.17
CA CYS A 104 10.25 3.16 13.15
C CYS A 104 11.64 2.61 13.48
N GLY A 105 12.01 2.49 14.75
CA GLY A 105 13.29 1.89 15.17
C GLY A 105 13.40 0.40 14.83
N LEU A 106 12.27 -0.30 14.77
CA LEU A 106 12.19 -1.72 14.40
C LEU A 106 11.48 -1.95 13.06
N ILE A 107 11.41 -0.94 12.21
CA ILE A 107 10.73 -0.96 10.91
C ILE A 107 11.30 -1.98 9.94
N VAL A 108 12.51 -2.45 10.18
CA VAL A 108 13.19 -3.45 9.36
C VAL A 108 12.34 -4.71 9.15
N PHE A 109 11.59 -5.13 10.16
CA PHE A 109 10.69 -6.29 10.05
C PHE A 109 9.58 -6.05 9.02
N SER A 110 9.01 -4.83 8.98
CA SER A 110 8.02 -4.43 7.99
C SER A 110 8.60 -4.41 6.58
N PHE A 111 9.81 -3.84 6.39
CA PHE A 111 10.50 -3.83 5.09
C PHE A 111 10.74 -5.25 4.57
N MET A 112 11.20 -6.13 5.45
CA MET A 112 11.43 -7.56 5.11
C MET A 112 10.12 -8.26 4.76
N THR A 113 9.07 -8.10 5.57
CA THR A 113 7.75 -8.70 5.33
C THR A 113 7.17 -8.27 3.99
N ILE A 114 7.17 -6.96 3.70
CA ILE A 114 6.64 -6.41 2.46
C ILE A 114 7.40 -6.95 1.25
N THR A 115 8.73 -7.01 1.34
CA THR A 115 9.58 -7.50 0.25
C THR A 115 9.43 -9.02 0.05
N LEU A 116 9.44 -9.81 1.13
CA LEU A 116 9.21 -11.26 1.05
C LEU A 116 7.85 -11.59 0.48
N THR A 117 6.78 -10.85 0.85
CA THR A 117 5.44 -10.99 0.25
C THR A 117 5.51 -10.85 -1.28
N GLY A 118 6.20 -9.83 -1.78
CA GLY A 118 6.39 -9.64 -3.22
C GLY A 118 7.17 -10.80 -3.88
N LEU A 119 8.22 -11.28 -3.24
CA LEU A 119 9.06 -12.36 -3.76
C LEU A 119 8.35 -13.72 -3.76
N TYR A 120 7.52 -14.02 -2.75
CA TYR A 120 6.66 -15.19 -2.75
C TYR A 120 5.61 -15.12 -3.87
N THR A 121 4.97 -13.97 -4.00
CA THR A 121 3.99 -13.73 -5.07
C THR A 121 4.65 -13.85 -6.46
N ALA A 122 5.89 -13.40 -6.62
CA ALA A 122 6.67 -13.54 -7.85
C ALA A 122 6.87 -15.00 -8.28
N GLN A 123 6.91 -15.93 -7.33
CA GLN A 123 7.01 -17.38 -7.57
C GLN A 123 5.64 -18.05 -7.79
N GLY A 124 4.54 -17.30 -7.66
CA GLY A 124 3.17 -17.83 -7.74
C GLY A 124 2.64 -18.37 -6.41
N ASP A 125 3.39 -18.21 -5.31
CA ASP A 125 2.92 -18.57 -3.97
C ASP A 125 2.33 -17.32 -3.27
N SER A 126 1.02 -17.18 -3.34
CA SER A 126 0.27 -16.18 -2.56
C SER A 126 -0.26 -16.75 -1.24
N LYS A 127 -0.25 -18.08 -1.07
CA LYS A 127 -0.80 -18.74 0.11
C LYS A 127 0.06 -18.52 1.35
N THR A 128 1.37 -18.69 1.22
CA THR A 128 2.31 -18.51 2.34
C THR A 128 2.25 -17.08 2.91
N PRO A 129 2.37 -15.98 2.12
CA PRO A 129 2.24 -14.64 2.65
C PRO A 129 0.83 -14.34 3.17
N PHE A 130 -0.22 -14.91 2.57
CA PHE A 130 -1.58 -14.75 3.09
C PHE A 130 -1.71 -15.31 4.51
N ILE A 131 -1.29 -16.57 4.73
CA ILE A 131 -1.35 -17.21 6.05
C ILE A 131 -0.48 -16.43 7.07
N ALA A 132 0.73 -16.03 6.68
CA ALA A 132 1.62 -15.28 7.54
C ALA A 132 0.99 -13.94 7.98
N ASN A 133 0.44 -13.18 7.04
CA ASN A 133 -0.22 -11.91 7.34
C ASN A 133 -1.50 -12.09 8.17
N LEU A 134 -2.28 -13.16 7.93
CA LEU A 134 -3.44 -13.48 8.74
C LEU A 134 -3.06 -13.77 10.19
N VAL A 135 -2.02 -14.59 10.41
CA VAL A 135 -1.50 -14.86 11.76
C VAL A 135 -0.99 -13.58 12.41
N GLY A 136 -0.28 -12.72 11.66
CA GLY A 136 0.19 -11.43 12.17
C GLY A 136 -0.97 -10.51 12.58
N LEU A 137 -2.03 -10.45 11.76
CA LEU A 137 -3.22 -9.67 12.06
C LEU A 137 -3.90 -10.16 13.35
N VAL A 138 -4.13 -11.47 13.47
CA VAL A 138 -4.72 -12.06 14.68
C VAL A 138 -3.84 -11.81 15.90
N THR A 139 -2.53 -11.98 15.76
CA THR A 139 -1.57 -11.67 16.83
C THR A 139 -1.66 -10.20 17.26
N ASN A 140 -1.71 -9.27 16.32
CA ASN A 140 -1.85 -7.84 16.64
C ASN A 140 -3.19 -7.56 17.36
N MET A 141 -4.29 -8.14 16.87
CA MET A 141 -5.61 -7.99 17.50
C MET A 141 -5.66 -8.50 18.95
N ILE A 142 -4.89 -9.54 19.27
CA ILE A 142 -4.78 -10.10 20.64
C ILE A 142 -3.82 -9.26 21.48
N LEU A 143 -2.64 -8.91 20.95
CA LEU A 143 -1.61 -8.18 21.69
C LEU A 143 -2.00 -6.73 21.97
N ASP A 144 -2.75 -6.07 21.06
CA ASP A 144 -3.16 -4.68 21.27
C ASP A 144 -3.89 -4.47 22.60
N PRO A 145 -5.03 -5.14 22.90
CA PRO A 145 -5.71 -4.93 24.19
C PRO A 145 -4.86 -5.39 25.38
N LEU A 146 -4.07 -6.45 25.24
CA LEU A 146 -3.22 -6.96 26.34
C LEU A 146 -2.13 -5.96 26.72
N LEU A 147 -1.46 -5.35 25.76
CA LEU A 147 -0.32 -4.47 26.01
C LEU A 147 -0.76 -3.00 26.20
N ILE A 148 -1.86 -2.57 25.55
CA ILE A 148 -2.37 -1.20 25.68
C ILE A 148 -3.06 -1.01 27.04
N LEU A 149 -3.98 -1.92 27.39
CA LEU A 149 -4.83 -1.77 28.58
C LEU A 149 -4.27 -2.45 29.82
N GLY A 150 -3.42 -3.46 29.65
CA GLY A 150 -2.80 -4.21 30.74
C GLY A 150 -3.82 -4.93 31.65
N PRO A 151 -4.69 -5.81 31.12
CA PRO A 151 -5.66 -6.51 31.95
C PRO A 151 -4.97 -7.50 32.90
N GLY A 152 -5.40 -7.52 34.16
CA GLY A 152 -4.87 -8.41 35.19
C GLY A 152 -3.45 -8.04 35.65
N PRO A 153 -2.49 -8.99 35.67
CA PRO A 153 -1.12 -8.76 36.14
C PRO A 153 -0.22 -8.07 35.12
N LEU A 154 -0.71 -7.81 33.91
CA LEU A 154 0.09 -7.20 32.84
C LEU A 154 0.21 -5.69 33.03
N PRO A 155 1.40 -5.10 32.77
CA PRO A 155 1.59 -3.66 32.87
C PRO A 155 0.82 -2.93 31.78
N LYS A 156 0.13 -1.85 32.14
CA LYS A 156 -0.52 -0.95 31.21
C LYS A 156 0.52 -0.12 30.48
N LEU A 157 0.90 -0.51 29.25
CA LEU A 157 1.93 0.16 28.47
C LEU A 157 1.38 1.28 27.57
N GLY A 158 0.06 1.39 27.41
CA GLY A 158 -0.56 2.45 26.62
C GLY A 158 -0.05 2.49 25.17
N VAL A 159 0.40 3.66 24.73
CA VAL A 159 0.91 3.89 23.36
C VAL A 159 2.15 3.05 23.04
N ILE A 160 3.02 2.81 24.03
CA ILE A 160 4.19 1.92 23.87
C ILE A 160 3.73 0.50 23.59
N GLY A 161 2.68 0.04 24.29
CA GLY A 161 2.08 -1.28 24.08
C GLY A 161 1.59 -1.48 22.64
N ALA A 162 0.93 -0.48 22.07
CA ALA A 162 0.49 -0.52 20.67
C ALA A 162 1.65 -0.63 19.68
N ALA A 163 2.74 0.10 19.91
CA ALA A 163 3.93 0.02 19.06
C ALA A 163 4.59 -1.37 19.15
N ILE A 164 4.73 -1.92 20.36
CA ILE A 164 5.29 -3.26 20.59
C ILE A 164 4.41 -4.32 19.93
N ALA A 165 3.08 -4.26 20.09
CA ALA A 165 2.16 -5.21 19.46
C ALA A 165 2.32 -5.23 17.94
N THR A 166 2.37 -4.05 17.31
CA THR A 166 2.56 -3.90 15.86
C THR A 166 3.89 -4.50 15.40
N VAL A 167 4.99 -4.17 16.06
CA VAL A 167 6.31 -4.67 15.69
C VAL A 167 6.42 -6.19 15.92
N THR A 168 5.86 -6.70 17.01
CA THR A 168 5.83 -8.14 17.30
C THR A 168 5.04 -8.90 16.23
N ALA A 169 3.89 -8.37 15.81
CA ALA A 169 3.13 -8.95 14.72
C ALA A 169 3.95 -9.01 13.41
N GLN A 170 4.65 -7.93 13.05
CA GLN A 170 5.51 -7.91 11.86
C GLN A 170 6.70 -8.89 11.96
N PHE A 171 7.28 -9.01 13.13
CA PHE A 171 8.33 -10.00 13.40
C PHE A 171 7.83 -11.43 13.21
N ILE A 172 6.64 -11.75 13.71
CA ILE A 172 6.02 -13.07 13.56
C ILE A 172 5.71 -13.35 12.08
N VAL A 173 5.15 -12.38 11.35
CA VAL A 173 4.89 -12.52 9.90
C VAL A 173 6.19 -12.82 9.15
N MET A 174 7.25 -12.05 9.41
CA MET A 174 8.56 -12.28 8.81
C MET A 174 9.09 -13.69 9.18
N GLY A 175 8.98 -14.07 10.44
CA GLY A 175 9.42 -15.37 10.95
C GLY A 175 8.72 -16.53 10.23
N ILE A 176 7.39 -16.47 10.07
CA ILE A 176 6.61 -17.49 9.36
C ILE A 176 7.07 -17.61 7.90
N MET A 177 7.29 -16.47 7.23
CA MET A 177 7.77 -16.47 5.84
C MET A 177 9.18 -17.06 5.73
N VAL A 178 10.09 -16.73 6.64
CA VAL A 178 11.46 -17.28 6.66
C VAL A 178 11.43 -18.77 6.96
N LEU A 179 10.63 -19.23 7.92
CA LEU A 179 10.44 -20.65 8.18
C LEU A 179 9.85 -21.37 6.97
N GLY A 180 8.93 -20.74 6.26
CA GLY A 180 8.38 -21.25 5.00
C GLY A 180 9.44 -21.47 3.92
N ILE A 181 10.48 -20.60 3.86
CA ILE A 181 11.62 -20.79 2.94
C ILE A 181 12.45 -22.00 3.36
N ILE A 182 12.77 -22.12 4.66
CA ILE A 182 13.64 -23.18 5.21
C ILE A 182 12.97 -24.55 5.04
N TRP A 183 11.68 -24.67 5.35
CA TRP A 183 10.96 -25.94 5.35
C TRP A 183 10.36 -26.31 3.99
N SER A 184 10.40 -25.40 3.01
CA SER A 184 9.91 -25.70 1.66
C SER A 184 10.67 -26.90 1.07
N LYS A 185 9.92 -27.95 0.70
CA LYS A 185 10.46 -29.12 -0.03
C LYS A 185 10.63 -28.84 -1.53
N LYS A 186 9.98 -27.81 -2.05
CA LYS A 186 10.06 -27.40 -3.47
C LYS A 186 11.31 -26.56 -3.72
N GLU A 187 11.78 -26.57 -4.96
CA GLU A 187 12.76 -25.60 -5.43
C GLU A 187 12.20 -24.19 -5.19
N ASN A 188 12.86 -23.45 -4.33
CA ASN A 188 12.45 -22.10 -3.97
C ASN A 188 13.63 -21.18 -4.26
N VAL A 189 13.39 -20.18 -5.11
CA VAL A 189 14.39 -19.17 -5.49
C VAL A 189 14.93 -18.40 -4.28
N LEU A 190 14.22 -18.43 -3.14
CA LEU A 190 14.61 -17.76 -1.90
C LEU A 190 15.54 -18.62 -1.01
N LYS A 191 15.80 -19.89 -1.32
CA LYS A 191 16.72 -20.72 -0.53
C LYS A 191 18.16 -20.27 -0.74
N GLY A 192 18.93 -20.26 0.35
CA GLY A 192 20.35 -19.93 0.29
C GLY A 192 20.66 -18.43 0.09
N ILE A 193 19.72 -17.55 0.33
CA ILE A 193 19.95 -16.10 0.30
C ILE A 193 20.87 -15.69 1.45
N HIS A 194 21.96 -15.02 1.11
CA HIS A 194 22.83 -14.37 2.07
C HIS A 194 22.32 -12.96 2.38
N LEU A 195 21.95 -12.73 3.65
CA LEU A 195 21.41 -11.44 4.11
C LEU A 195 22.50 -10.34 4.11
N ILE A 196 23.73 -10.71 4.45
CA ILE A 196 24.87 -9.78 4.54
C ILE A 196 25.81 -10.08 3.37
N GLY A 197 26.19 -9.05 2.63
CA GLY A 197 27.10 -9.18 1.49
C GLY A 197 27.07 -7.94 0.60
N GLY A 198 27.95 -7.90 -0.38
CA GLY A 198 28.00 -6.82 -1.35
C GLY A 198 26.78 -6.82 -2.28
N LEU A 199 26.11 -5.68 -2.39
CA LEU A 199 25.04 -5.48 -3.37
C LEU A 199 25.63 -5.49 -4.78
N SER A 200 25.18 -6.42 -5.61
CA SER A 200 25.57 -6.40 -7.03
C SER A 200 24.94 -5.21 -7.74
N THR A 201 25.75 -4.29 -8.22
CA THR A 201 25.33 -3.07 -8.92
C THR A 201 24.41 -3.38 -10.12
N LYS A 202 24.64 -4.48 -10.81
CA LYS A 202 23.83 -4.92 -11.96
C LYS A 202 22.40 -5.21 -11.56
N TYR A 203 22.20 -6.02 -10.52
CA TYR A 203 20.86 -6.42 -10.04
C TYR A 203 20.18 -5.27 -9.31
N LEU A 204 20.93 -4.49 -8.53
CA LEU A 204 20.45 -3.29 -7.87
C LEU A 204 19.88 -2.28 -8.88
N LYS A 205 20.61 -1.96 -9.96
CA LYS A 205 20.08 -1.08 -11.03
C LYS A 205 18.80 -1.62 -11.65
N GLY A 206 18.68 -2.93 -11.83
CA GLY A 206 17.48 -3.57 -12.35
C GLY A 206 16.28 -3.39 -11.42
N ILE A 207 16.47 -3.57 -10.12
CA ILE A 207 15.44 -3.38 -9.09
C ILE A 207 15.06 -1.90 -8.99
N CYS A 208 16.02 -0.99 -8.89
CA CYS A 208 15.80 0.44 -8.78
C CYS A 208 15.05 1.02 -10.00
N LYS A 209 15.35 0.56 -11.20
CA LYS A 209 14.67 1.01 -12.43
C LYS A 209 13.15 0.78 -12.40
N ILE A 210 12.71 -0.29 -11.74
CA ILE A 210 11.30 -0.65 -11.61
C ILE A 210 10.71 -0.09 -10.31
N GLY A 211 11.47 -0.16 -9.22
CA GLY A 211 10.99 0.17 -7.89
C GLY A 211 10.95 1.66 -7.59
N ILE A 212 11.96 2.45 -8.00
CA ILE A 212 12.01 3.89 -7.68
C ILE A 212 10.77 4.65 -8.17
N PRO A 213 10.31 4.47 -9.42
CA PRO A 213 9.09 5.14 -9.87
C PRO A 213 7.87 4.82 -8.97
N THR A 214 7.72 3.56 -8.58
CA THR A 214 6.63 3.12 -7.70
C THR A 214 6.76 3.73 -6.30
N GLY A 215 7.97 3.78 -5.75
CA GLY A 215 8.22 4.42 -4.45
C GLY A 215 7.91 5.91 -4.46
N ILE A 216 8.36 6.63 -5.49
CA ILE A 216 8.05 8.06 -5.67
C ILE A 216 6.55 8.27 -5.80
N GLN A 217 5.85 7.45 -6.59
CA GLN A 217 4.40 7.49 -6.72
C GLN A 217 3.69 7.37 -5.37
N GLY A 218 4.11 6.41 -4.53
CA GLY A 218 3.54 6.21 -3.19
C GLY A 218 3.78 7.41 -2.25
N MET A 219 5.00 7.97 -2.26
CA MET A 219 5.33 9.15 -1.47
C MET A 219 4.52 10.38 -1.91
N VAL A 220 4.43 10.64 -3.21
CA VAL A 220 3.63 11.74 -3.76
C VAL A 220 2.16 11.59 -3.42
N TYR A 221 1.62 10.37 -3.51
CA TYR A 221 0.24 10.09 -3.10
C TYR A 221 0.00 10.44 -1.62
N CYS A 222 0.93 10.07 -0.74
CA CYS A 222 0.84 10.42 0.68
C CYS A 222 0.83 11.94 0.90
N MET A 223 1.72 12.68 0.22
CA MET A 223 1.78 14.15 0.31
C MET A 223 0.49 14.80 -0.18
N ILE A 224 -0.05 14.35 -1.31
CA ILE A 224 -1.31 14.87 -1.86
C ILE A 224 -2.47 14.60 -0.89
N SER A 225 -2.53 13.40 -0.30
CA SER A 225 -3.55 13.05 0.69
C SER A 225 -3.49 13.95 1.92
N MET A 226 -2.27 14.33 2.38
CA MET A 226 -2.11 15.27 3.48
C MET A 226 -2.62 16.68 3.12
N LEU A 227 -2.30 17.17 1.93
CA LEU A 227 -2.76 18.47 1.46
C LEU A 227 -4.29 18.53 1.34
N ILE A 228 -4.90 17.49 0.78
CA ILE A 228 -6.35 17.42 0.65
C ILE A 228 -7.02 17.30 2.03
N THR A 229 -6.46 16.53 2.96
CA THR A 229 -6.97 16.47 4.34
C THR A 229 -6.96 17.85 4.99
N ARG A 230 -5.92 18.67 4.74
CA ARG A 230 -5.87 20.07 5.20
C ARG A 230 -6.96 20.93 4.56
N MET A 231 -7.26 20.75 3.28
CA MET A 231 -8.36 21.46 2.62
C MET A 231 -9.72 21.08 3.24
N VAL A 232 -9.93 19.78 3.45
CA VAL A 232 -11.16 19.26 4.08
C VAL A 232 -11.33 19.76 5.50
N SER A 233 -10.24 19.96 6.26
CA SER A 233 -10.33 20.49 7.63
C SER A 233 -10.91 21.90 7.70
N GLY A 234 -10.84 22.67 6.63
CA GLY A 234 -11.50 23.99 6.51
C GLY A 234 -13.03 23.92 6.52
N PHE A 235 -13.63 22.74 6.26
CA PHE A 235 -15.08 22.51 6.29
C PHE A 235 -15.59 21.96 7.64
N GLY A 236 -14.72 21.83 8.63
CA GLY A 236 -15.08 21.43 9.98
C GLY A 236 -14.69 20.00 10.35
N ALA A 237 -14.92 19.65 11.62
CA ALA A 237 -14.53 18.38 12.18
C ALA A 237 -15.30 17.20 11.56
N GLU A 238 -16.58 17.37 11.25
CA GLU A 238 -17.43 16.35 10.62
C GLU A 238 -16.91 15.94 9.23
N ALA A 239 -16.42 16.91 8.44
CA ALA A 239 -15.85 16.63 7.13
C ALA A 239 -14.57 15.79 7.24
N VAL A 240 -13.72 16.09 8.23
CA VAL A 240 -12.50 15.29 8.49
C VAL A 240 -12.85 13.90 8.99
N ALA A 241 -13.84 13.78 9.88
CA ALA A 241 -14.32 12.49 10.36
C ALA A 241 -14.88 11.65 9.20
N THR A 242 -15.69 12.24 8.33
CA THR A 242 -16.22 11.59 7.13
C THR A 242 -15.11 11.11 6.20
N LEU A 243 -14.09 11.92 5.92
CA LEU A 243 -12.94 11.52 5.10
C LEU A 243 -12.20 10.33 5.71
N ARG A 244 -12.01 10.31 7.03
CA ARG A 244 -11.30 9.24 7.74
C ARG A 244 -12.10 7.94 7.76
N VAL A 245 -13.35 8.01 8.16
CA VAL A 245 -14.23 6.83 8.24
C VAL A 245 -14.58 6.33 6.84
N GLY A 246 -14.91 7.23 5.92
CA GLY A 246 -15.15 6.89 4.51
C GLY A 246 -13.97 6.15 3.89
N GLY A 247 -12.74 6.63 4.10
CA GLY A 247 -11.53 5.95 3.64
C GLY A 247 -11.34 4.55 4.26
N GLN A 248 -11.78 4.32 5.51
CA GLN A 248 -11.80 2.96 6.09
C GLN A 248 -12.82 2.05 5.42
N ILE A 249 -14.00 2.58 5.09
CA ILE A 249 -15.04 1.83 4.36
C ILE A 249 -14.54 1.46 2.96
N GLU A 250 -13.97 2.42 2.22
CA GLU A 250 -13.35 2.19 0.91
C GLU A 250 -12.19 1.17 0.97
N SER A 251 -11.49 1.07 2.10
CA SER A 251 -10.33 0.19 2.23
C SER A 251 -10.64 -1.28 1.96
N VAL A 252 -11.89 -1.71 2.15
CA VAL A 252 -12.34 -3.06 1.80
C VAL A 252 -12.26 -3.27 0.29
N SER A 253 -12.65 -2.26 -0.48
CA SER A 253 -12.63 -2.29 -1.95
C SER A 253 -11.21 -2.27 -2.50
N TRP A 254 -10.43 -1.26 -2.13
CA TRP A 254 -9.09 -1.11 -2.70
C TRP A 254 -8.08 -2.15 -2.21
N ASN A 255 -8.18 -2.68 -0.98
CA ASN A 255 -7.33 -3.80 -0.53
C ASN A 255 -7.61 -5.08 -1.34
N THR A 256 -8.89 -5.35 -1.64
CA THR A 256 -9.25 -6.47 -2.51
C THR A 256 -8.67 -6.28 -3.91
N ALA A 257 -8.81 -5.09 -4.48
CA ALA A 257 -8.25 -4.76 -5.80
C ALA A 257 -6.72 -4.82 -5.83
N ASP A 258 -6.01 -4.40 -4.75
CA ASP A 258 -4.56 -4.49 -4.63
C ASP A 258 -4.08 -5.94 -4.56
N GLY A 259 -4.84 -6.82 -3.90
CA GLY A 259 -4.59 -8.26 -3.91
C GLY A 259 -4.64 -8.85 -5.33
N PHE A 260 -5.66 -8.50 -6.11
CA PHE A 260 -5.74 -8.88 -7.54
C PHE A 260 -4.61 -8.25 -8.36
N ALA A 261 -4.28 -6.99 -8.12
CA ALA A 261 -3.18 -6.29 -8.79
C ALA A 261 -1.84 -6.99 -8.55
N ALA A 262 -1.56 -7.41 -7.32
CA ALA A 262 -0.33 -8.11 -6.97
C ALA A 262 -0.23 -9.48 -7.66
N ALA A 263 -1.32 -10.25 -7.68
CA ALA A 263 -1.39 -11.53 -8.35
C ALA A 263 -1.24 -11.38 -9.88
N LEU A 264 -1.96 -10.42 -10.48
CA LEU A 264 -1.87 -10.15 -11.91
C LEU A 264 -0.50 -9.59 -12.31
N ASN A 265 0.15 -8.83 -11.45
CA ASN A 265 1.52 -8.35 -11.66
C ASN A 265 2.48 -9.54 -11.84
N ALA A 266 2.48 -10.49 -10.91
CA ALA A 266 3.33 -11.68 -10.97
C ALA A 266 2.99 -12.55 -12.19
N PHE A 267 1.70 -12.80 -12.44
CA PHE A 267 1.23 -13.54 -13.62
C PHE A 267 1.69 -12.89 -14.93
N THR A 268 1.52 -11.58 -15.04
CA THR A 268 1.94 -10.82 -16.22
C THR A 268 3.46 -10.87 -16.37
N ALA A 269 4.22 -10.65 -15.29
CA ALA A 269 5.69 -10.66 -15.33
C ALA A 269 6.23 -12.03 -15.76
N GLN A 270 5.71 -13.13 -15.21
CA GLN A 270 6.11 -14.50 -15.60
C GLN A 270 5.80 -14.78 -17.07
N ASN A 271 4.55 -14.53 -17.50
CA ASN A 271 4.17 -14.81 -18.87
C ASN A 271 4.86 -13.89 -19.90
N TYR A 272 5.15 -12.64 -19.51
CA TYR A 272 5.96 -11.72 -20.31
C TYR A 272 7.40 -12.22 -20.42
N GLY A 273 8.00 -12.66 -19.32
CA GLY A 273 9.32 -13.29 -19.31
C GLY A 273 9.39 -14.51 -20.21
N ALA A 274 8.34 -15.33 -20.22
CA ALA A 274 8.20 -16.52 -21.07
C ALA A 274 7.86 -16.20 -22.55
N GLY A 275 7.68 -14.94 -22.93
CA GLY A 275 7.27 -14.54 -24.29
C GLY A 275 5.80 -14.83 -24.63
N LYS A 276 4.98 -15.23 -23.66
CA LYS A 276 3.58 -15.68 -23.86
C LYS A 276 2.58 -14.51 -23.76
N MET A 277 2.65 -13.56 -24.70
CA MET A 277 1.82 -12.34 -24.68
C MET A 277 0.32 -12.60 -24.76
N ASP A 278 -0.12 -13.66 -25.45
CA ASP A 278 -1.54 -14.01 -25.52
C ASP A 278 -2.09 -14.42 -24.14
N ARG A 279 -1.27 -15.10 -23.32
CA ARG A 279 -1.64 -15.39 -21.93
C ARG A 279 -1.72 -14.13 -21.09
N VAL A 280 -0.81 -13.18 -21.28
CA VAL A 280 -0.87 -11.87 -20.61
C VAL A 280 -2.18 -11.15 -20.91
N LYS A 281 -2.55 -11.07 -22.21
CA LYS A 281 -3.82 -10.44 -22.64
C LYS A 281 -5.04 -11.15 -22.07
N LYS A 282 -5.04 -12.49 -22.10
CA LYS A 282 -6.15 -13.30 -21.56
C LYS A 282 -6.28 -13.13 -20.05
N GLY A 283 -5.16 -13.23 -19.31
CA GLY A 283 -5.15 -13.03 -17.87
C GLY A 283 -5.62 -11.64 -17.45
N TYR A 284 -5.17 -10.60 -18.16
CA TYR A 284 -5.66 -9.24 -17.94
C TYR A 284 -7.18 -9.12 -18.15
N ARG A 285 -7.73 -9.65 -19.24
CA ARG A 285 -9.18 -9.60 -19.49
C ARG A 285 -9.97 -10.30 -18.37
N VAL A 286 -9.54 -11.50 -17.97
CA VAL A 286 -10.19 -12.22 -16.87
C VAL A 286 -10.16 -11.41 -15.59
N SER A 287 -9.00 -10.88 -15.22
CA SER A 287 -8.86 -10.04 -14.02
C SER A 287 -9.70 -8.77 -14.10
N LEU A 288 -9.75 -8.13 -15.28
CA LEU A 288 -10.56 -6.92 -15.50
C LEU A 288 -12.05 -7.19 -15.27
N TRP A 289 -12.57 -8.32 -15.78
CA TRP A 289 -13.96 -8.72 -15.53
C TRP A 289 -14.22 -9.04 -14.08
N THR A 290 -13.36 -9.84 -13.44
CA THR A 290 -13.53 -10.25 -12.03
C THR A 290 -13.53 -9.04 -11.11
N VAL A 291 -12.54 -8.15 -11.28
CA VAL A 291 -12.40 -6.94 -10.45
C VAL A 291 -13.42 -5.88 -10.83
N GLY A 292 -13.82 -5.82 -12.09
CA GLY A 292 -14.90 -4.95 -12.57
C GLY A 292 -16.25 -5.31 -11.93
N ILE A 293 -16.58 -6.60 -11.84
CA ILE A 293 -17.80 -7.09 -11.15
C ILE A 293 -17.73 -6.74 -9.65
N TRP A 294 -16.57 -6.98 -9.00
CA TRP A 294 -16.36 -6.60 -7.59
C TRP A 294 -16.55 -5.09 -7.38
N GLY A 295 -15.88 -4.26 -8.17
CA GLY A 295 -15.98 -2.80 -8.08
C GLY A 295 -17.39 -2.30 -8.36
N LEU A 296 -18.11 -2.92 -9.32
CA LEU A 296 -19.51 -2.60 -9.59
C LEU A 296 -20.40 -2.97 -8.40
N LEU A 297 -20.17 -4.11 -7.76
CA LEU A 297 -20.91 -4.49 -6.55
C LEU A 297 -20.75 -3.44 -5.46
N ILE A 298 -19.53 -3.01 -5.19
CA ILE A 298 -19.25 -1.96 -4.18
C ILE A 298 -19.88 -0.63 -4.60
N THR A 299 -19.78 -0.26 -5.89
CA THR A 299 -20.47 0.92 -6.45
C THR A 299 -21.97 0.90 -6.14
N LEU A 300 -22.64 -0.23 -6.41
CA LEU A 300 -24.07 -0.38 -6.14
C LEU A 300 -24.37 -0.29 -4.65
N ILE A 301 -23.56 -0.90 -3.79
CA ILE A 301 -23.72 -0.84 -2.33
C ILE A 301 -23.57 0.61 -1.84
N PHE A 302 -22.58 1.37 -2.30
CA PHE A 302 -22.34 2.75 -1.87
C PHE A 302 -23.43 3.72 -2.38
N ILE A 303 -23.99 3.48 -3.56
CA ILE A 303 -25.03 4.34 -4.14
C ILE A 303 -26.42 4.01 -3.57
N PHE A 304 -26.76 2.74 -3.43
CA PHE A 304 -28.13 2.32 -3.05
C PHE A 304 -28.31 2.06 -1.56
N ALA A 305 -27.23 1.82 -0.81
CA ALA A 305 -27.27 1.56 0.62
C ALA A 305 -26.28 2.45 1.43
N PRO A 306 -26.13 3.76 1.14
CA PRO A 306 -25.19 4.60 1.88
C PRO A 306 -25.66 4.86 3.31
N THR A 307 -26.99 4.99 3.55
CA THR A 307 -27.54 5.29 4.87
C THR A 307 -27.27 4.20 5.90
N PRO A 308 -27.55 2.90 5.65
CA PRO A 308 -27.20 1.86 6.62
C PRO A 308 -25.69 1.77 6.90
N ILE A 309 -24.85 2.03 5.89
CA ILE A 309 -23.39 2.02 6.09
C ILE A 309 -22.98 3.20 6.98
N ALA A 310 -23.43 4.42 6.65
CA ALA A 310 -23.08 5.62 7.41
C ALA A 310 -23.56 5.54 8.86
N SER A 311 -24.76 5.01 9.12
CA SER A 311 -25.35 4.90 10.46
C SER A 311 -24.64 3.90 11.38
N ILE A 312 -23.82 2.98 10.85
CA ILE A 312 -22.96 2.10 11.66
C ILE A 312 -21.87 2.91 12.38
N PHE A 313 -21.38 3.95 11.73
CA PHE A 313 -20.21 4.69 12.20
C PHE A 313 -20.55 6.07 12.78
N PHE A 314 -21.65 6.68 12.35
CA PHE A 314 -22.08 8.00 12.77
C PHE A 314 -23.47 7.95 13.42
N HIS A 315 -23.65 8.74 14.47
CA HIS A 315 -24.91 8.81 15.22
C HIS A 315 -25.58 10.19 15.10
N GLU A 316 -24.80 11.22 14.71
CA GLU A 316 -25.31 12.57 14.52
C GLU A 316 -25.91 12.72 13.11
N PRO A 317 -27.14 13.28 12.97
CA PRO A 317 -27.81 13.39 11.67
C PRO A 317 -27.01 14.18 10.61
N SER A 318 -26.30 15.22 11.03
CA SER A 318 -25.44 16.04 10.15
C SER A 318 -24.24 15.24 9.61
N ALA A 319 -23.58 14.48 10.47
CA ALA A 319 -22.47 13.62 10.11
C ALA A 319 -22.91 12.48 9.19
N ILE A 320 -24.08 11.88 9.45
CA ILE A 320 -24.69 10.86 8.58
C ILE A 320 -24.96 11.43 7.20
N ALA A 321 -25.56 12.62 7.10
CA ALA A 321 -25.85 13.27 5.81
C ALA A 321 -24.56 13.55 5.00
N THR A 322 -23.51 14.03 5.68
CA THR A 322 -22.20 14.26 5.05
C THR A 322 -21.56 12.96 4.57
N ALA A 323 -21.66 11.88 5.37
CA ALA A 323 -21.13 10.57 5.02
C ALA A 323 -21.90 9.91 3.85
N ILE A 324 -23.24 10.09 3.79
CA ILE A 324 -24.05 9.62 2.65
C ILE A 324 -23.59 10.29 1.37
N ASN A 325 -23.42 11.62 1.35
CA ASN A 325 -22.94 12.34 0.18
C ASN A 325 -21.56 11.86 -0.26
N TYR A 326 -20.64 11.64 0.70
CA TYR A 326 -19.34 11.08 0.44
C TYR A 326 -19.42 9.72 -0.24
N LEU A 327 -20.14 8.76 0.38
CA LEU A 327 -20.26 7.39 -0.12
C LEU A 327 -20.88 7.34 -1.53
N VAL A 328 -21.92 8.13 -1.78
CA VAL A 328 -22.57 8.18 -3.10
C VAL A 328 -21.58 8.73 -4.16
N ILE A 329 -20.91 9.85 -3.88
CA ILE A 329 -19.99 10.48 -4.84
C ILE A 329 -18.79 9.59 -5.13
N ILE A 330 -18.18 9.01 -4.11
CA ILE A 330 -17.06 8.10 -4.27
C ILE A 330 -17.51 6.78 -4.90
N GLY A 331 -18.71 6.32 -4.58
CA GLY A 331 -19.32 5.13 -5.17
C GLY A 331 -19.28 5.11 -6.69
N PHE A 332 -19.48 6.25 -7.36
CA PHE A 332 -19.37 6.36 -8.83
C PHE A 332 -17.97 5.98 -9.37
N SER A 333 -16.93 6.11 -8.57
CA SER A 333 -15.56 5.84 -8.99
C SER A 333 -15.00 4.49 -8.53
N GLU A 334 -15.70 3.74 -7.67
CA GLU A 334 -15.18 2.50 -7.08
C GLU A 334 -14.83 1.42 -8.11
N ALA A 335 -15.68 1.20 -9.10
CA ALA A 335 -15.38 0.27 -10.18
C ALA A 335 -14.12 0.68 -10.95
N PHE A 336 -13.97 1.98 -11.21
CA PHE A 336 -12.79 2.52 -11.91
C PHE A 336 -11.53 2.46 -11.05
N LEU A 337 -11.63 2.64 -9.73
CA LEU A 337 -10.53 2.46 -8.78
C LEU A 337 -9.99 1.02 -8.81
N CYS A 338 -10.89 0.05 -8.75
CA CYS A 338 -10.53 -1.36 -8.79
C CYS A 338 -9.87 -1.73 -10.13
N ILE A 339 -10.40 -1.22 -11.25
CA ILE A 339 -9.83 -1.40 -12.59
C ILE A 339 -8.46 -0.71 -12.70
N GLU A 340 -8.31 0.51 -12.18
CA GLU A 340 -7.05 1.27 -12.14
C GLU A 340 -5.95 0.45 -11.46
N LEU A 341 -6.16 0.03 -10.21
CA LEU A 341 -5.18 -0.70 -9.42
C LEU A 341 -4.75 -2.00 -10.09
N THR A 342 -5.72 -2.76 -10.58
CA THR A 342 -5.47 -4.02 -11.29
C THR A 342 -4.67 -3.81 -12.57
N THR A 343 -4.96 -2.74 -13.32
CA THR A 343 -4.25 -2.40 -14.56
C THR A 343 -2.83 -1.91 -14.28
N ILE A 344 -2.63 -1.13 -13.22
CA ILE A 344 -1.28 -0.76 -12.73
C ILE A 344 -0.47 -2.01 -12.43
N GLY A 345 -1.08 -3.02 -11.78
CA GLY A 345 -0.44 -4.32 -11.55
C GLY A 345 0.05 -4.98 -12.84
N ALA A 346 -0.82 -5.06 -13.86
CA ALA A 346 -0.48 -5.63 -15.16
C ALA A 346 0.64 -4.87 -15.89
N ILE A 347 0.54 -3.55 -15.99
CA ILE A 347 1.56 -2.71 -16.68
C ILE A 347 2.90 -2.76 -15.93
N SER A 348 2.87 -2.76 -14.60
CA SER A 348 4.07 -2.91 -13.78
C SER A 348 4.73 -4.27 -13.98
N GLY A 349 3.95 -5.35 -14.14
CA GLY A 349 4.46 -6.70 -14.47
C GLY A 349 5.19 -6.76 -15.81
N LEU A 350 4.82 -5.90 -16.77
CA LEU A 350 5.56 -5.70 -18.02
C LEU A 350 6.88 -4.90 -17.83
N GLY A 351 7.18 -4.44 -16.61
CA GLY A 351 8.34 -3.61 -16.29
C GLY A 351 8.18 -2.13 -16.70
N LYS A 352 6.96 -1.67 -16.98
CA LYS A 352 6.67 -0.29 -17.41
C LYS A 352 6.19 0.61 -16.25
N THR A 353 6.80 0.45 -15.07
CA THR A 353 6.42 1.21 -13.86
C THR A 353 6.58 2.73 -14.00
N ASN A 354 7.56 3.20 -14.80
CA ASN A 354 7.70 4.63 -15.09
C ASN A 354 6.41 5.23 -15.68
N LEU A 355 5.80 4.51 -16.62
CA LEU A 355 4.56 4.96 -17.24
C LEU A 355 3.40 5.00 -16.23
N CYS A 356 3.30 3.96 -15.39
CA CYS A 356 2.31 3.94 -14.31
C CYS A 356 2.49 5.13 -13.38
N SER A 357 3.73 5.39 -12.95
CA SER A 357 4.02 6.46 -12.00
C SER A 357 3.74 7.83 -12.59
N ILE A 358 4.11 8.09 -13.85
CA ILE A 358 3.84 9.37 -14.52
C ILE A 358 2.33 9.63 -14.60
N ILE A 359 1.56 8.65 -15.09
CA ILE A 359 0.09 8.79 -15.19
C ILE A 359 -0.50 9.00 -13.78
N SER A 360 -0.15 8.15 -12.81
CA SER A 360 -0.68 8.26 -11.46
C SER A 360 -0.34 9.59 -10.80
N ILE A 361 0.91 10.04 -10.88
CA ILE A 361 1.34 11.31 -10.27
C ILE A 361 0.61 12.48 -10.93
N LEU A 362 0.53 12.53 -12.26
CA LEU A 362 -0.11 13.61 -12.98
C LEU A 362 -1.59 13.76 -12.57
N PHE A 363 -2.35 12.66 -12.64
CA PHE A 363 -3.78 12.71 -12.33
C PHE A 363 -4.09 12.78 -10.82
N THR A 364 -3.24 12.24 -9.97
CA THR A 364 -3.43 12.40 -8.52
C THR A 364 -3.07 13.82 -8.09
N SER A 365 -2.05 14.46 -8.67
CA SER A 365 -1.72 15.87 -8.41
C SER A 365 -2.80 16.81 -8.90
N SER A 366 -3.48 16.50 -10.01
CA SER A 366 -4.59 17.31 -10.51
C SER A 366 -5.79 17.37 -9.56
N ARG A 367 -5.87 16.46 -8.57
CA ARG A 367 -6.89 16.53 -7.51
C ARG A 367 -6.81 17.84 -6.71
N ILE A 368 -5.60 18.37 -6.49
CA ILE A 368 -5.42 19.60 -5.69
C ILE A 368 -6.09 20.80 -6.36
N PRO A 369 -5.71 21.21 -7.60
CA PRO A 369 -6.36 22.34 -8.26
C PRO A 369 -7.85 22.09 -8.50
N LEU A 370 -8.24 20.85 -8.83
CA LEU A 370 -9.64 20.52 -9.05
C LEU A 370 -10.47 20.63 -7.76
N ALA A 371 -9.94 20.15 -6.62
CA ALA A 371 -10.56 20.31 -5.31
C ALA A 371 -10.66 21.78 -4.89
N MET A 372 -9.64 22.60 -5.20
CA MET A 372 -9.70 24.04 -4.97
C MET A 372 -10.80 24.71 -5.80
N ILE A 373 -10.89 24.40 -7.09
CA ILE A 373 -11.89 24.98 -7.99
C ILE A 373 -13.30 24.53 -7.54
N LEU A 374 -13.55 23.24 -7.44
CA LEU A 374 -14.88 22.71 -7.12
C LEU A 374 -15.30 22.99 -5.66
N GLY A 375 -14.35 23.03 -4.73
CA GLY A 375 -14.61 23.36 -3.33
C GLY A 375 -15.02 24.82 -3.11
N ASN A 376 -14.63 25.73 -4.01
CA ASN A 376 -15.04 27.14 -3.99
C ASN A 376 -16.33 27.42 -4.77
N THR A 377 -16.96 26.39 -5.35
CA THR A 377 -18.27 26.51 -6.00
C THR A 377 -19.39 26.28 -4.99
N SER A 378 -20.64 26.34 -5.46
CA SER A 378 -21.84 25.95 -4.66
C SER A 378 -21.80 24.50 -4.17
N LEU A 379 -20.91 23.65 -4.71
CA LEU A 379 -20.73 22.27 -4.27
C LEU A 379 -20.01 22.16 -2.90
N GLY A 380 -19.19 23.15 -2.54
CA GLY A 380 -18.46 23.14 -1.26
C GLY A 380 -17.67 21.85 -1.04
N LEU A 381 -17.91 21.19 0.10
CA LEU A 381 -17.27 19.92 0.45
C LEU A 381 -17.50 18.81 -0.59
N ASN A 382 -18.71 18.72 -1.15
CA ASN A 382 -19.01 17.74 -2.21
C ASN A 382 -18.16 17.96 -3.46
N GLY A 383 -17.73 19.18 -3.73
CA GLY A 383 -16.80 19.50 -4.82
C GLY A 383 -15.44 18.81 -4.64
N ILE A 384 -14.94 18.72 -3.39
CA ILE A 384 -13.72 17.99 -3.10
C ILE A 384 -13.92 16.48 -3.36
N TRP A 385 -15.06 15.92 -2.97
CA TRP A 385 -15.38 14.51 -3.25
C TRP A 385 -15.47 14.22 -4.74
N TRP A 386 -16.07 15.11 -5.51
CA TRP A 386 -16.10 15.02 -6.97
C TRP A 386 -14.70 15.13 -7.60
N ALA A 387 -13.78 15.88 -7.02
CA ALA A 387 -12.40 15.91 -7.48
C ALA A 387 -11.71 14.56 -7.33
N PHE A 388 -11.98 13.81 -6.23
CA PHE A 388 -11.51 12.44 -6.07
C PHE A 388 -12.15 11.51 -7.11
N SER A 389 -13.46 11.50 -7.19
CA SER A 389 -14.22 10.58 -8.03
C SER A 389 -13.88 10.77 -9.51
N SER A 390 -13.92 12.00 -10.03
CA SER A 390 -13.63 12.29 -11.44
C SER A 390 -12.21 11.93 -11.84
N THR A 391 -11.20 12.26 -11.03
CA THR A 391 -9.82 11.89 -11.34
C THR A 391 -9.59 10.38 -11.32
N THR A 392 -10.26 9.65 -10.45
CA THR A 392 -10.20 8.18 -10.38
C THR A 392 -10.86 7.55 -11.62
N ILE A 393 -12.02 8.04 -12.05
CA ILE A 393 -12.69 7.58 -13.27
C ILE A 393 -11.76 7.76 -14.48
N VAL A 394 -11.20 8.96 -14.65
CA VAL A 394 -10.30 9.26 -15.77
C VAL A 394 -9.06 8.38 -15.74
N LYS A 395 -8.46 8.16 -14.56
CA LYS A 395 -7.32 7.24 -14.42
C LYS A 395 -7.66 5.82 -14.82
N GLY A 396 -8.78 5.29 -14.36
CA GLY A 396 -9.23 3.94 -14.71
C GLY A 396 -9.35 3.73 -16.23
N ILE A 397 -9.92 4.72 -16.92
CA ILE A 397 -10.05 4.71 -18.39
C ILE A 397 -8.69 4.80 -19.07
N ILE A 398 -7.83 5.75 -18.65
CA ILE A 398 -6.52 5.96 -19.25
C ILE A 398 -5.61 4.75 -19.05
N PHE A 399 -5.57 4.15 -17.84
CA PHE A 399 -4.78 2.96 -17.60
C PHE A 399 -5.22 1.79 -18.45
N THR A 400 -6.53 1.56 -18.56
CA THR A 400 -7.10 0.50 -19.40
C THR A 400 -6.72 0.71 -20.86
N GLY A 401 -6.91 1.92 -21.38
CA GLY A 401 -6.50 2.28 -22.76
C GLY A 401 -4.99 2.11 -22.97
N THR A 402 -4.18 2.51 -21.99
CA THR A 402 -2.72 2.36 -22.03
C THR A 402 -2.30 0.90 -22.11
N PHE A 403 -2.92 0.00 -21.34
CA PHE A 403 -2.62 -1.42 -21.40
C PHE A 403 -2.91 -2.00 -22.79
N PHE A 404 -4.08 -1.71 -23.35
CA PHE A 404 -4.43 -2.17 -24.71
C PHE A 404 -3.50 -1.57 -25.76
N TRP A 405 -3.14 -0.30 -25.65
CA TRP A 405 -2.21 0.35 -26.57
C TRP A 405 -0.81 -0.28 -26.55
N ILE A 406 -0.25 -0.56 -25.36
CA ILE A 406 1.05 -1.20 -25.21
C ILE A 406 1.04 -2.62 -25.80
N THR A 407 -0.05 -3.36 -25.57
CA THR A 407 -0.14 -4.78 -25.96
C THR A 407 -0.53 -4.99 -27.42
N ARG A 408 -1.14 -3.99 -28.07
CA ARG A 408 -1.58 -4.08 -29.49
C ARG A 408 -0.41 -3.96 -30.48
N ASN A 409 0.57 -3.13 -30.22
CA ASN A 409 1.52 -2.64 -31.24
C ASN A 409 2.81 -3.46 -31.38
N GLY A 410 2.93 -4.67 -30.86
CA GLY A 410 4.18 -5.47 -30.96
C GLY A 410 5.44 -4.83 -30.36
N ARG A 411 5.34 -3.57 -29.89
CA ARG A 411 6.44 -2.75 -29.33
C ARG A 411 7.16 -3.40 -28.15
N LEU A 412 6.55 -4.42 -27.55
CA LEU A 412 7.15 -5.19 -26.46
C LEU A 412 8.06 -6.31 -26.97
N GLN A 413 7.85 -6.81 -28.20
CA GLN A 413 8.69 -7.87 -28.78
C GLN A 413 10.08 -7.38 -29.16
N THR A 414 10.20 -6.14 -29.63
CA THR A 414 11.49 -5.50 -29.97
C THR A 414 12.39 -5.29 -28.76
N THR A 415 11.82 -5.14 -27.56
CA THR A 415 12.63 -5.00 -26.33
C THR A 415 13.10 -6.34 -25.74
N LEU A 416 12.52 -7.46 -26.13
CA LEU A 416 12.99 -8.79 -25.74
C LEU A 416 14.17 -9.26 -26.61
N SER A 417 14.11 -9.00 -27.94
CA SER A 417 15.19 -9.37 -28.88
C SER A 417 16.48 -8.55 -28.70
N SER A 418 16.39 -7.32 -28.19
CA SER A 418 17.56 -6.47 -27.91
C SER A 418 18.21 -6.70 -26.54
N ARG A 419 17.71 -7.64 -25.75
CA ARG A 419 18.20 -7.98 -24.40
C ARG A 419 18.69 -9.43 -24.26
N GLN A 420 18.65 -10.20 -25.33
CA GLN A 420 19.42 -11.43 -25.51
C GLN A 420 20.85 -11.12 -25.97
#